data_b127c4f766a0266d0254ab2a40ab5421
#
_entry.id   b127c4f766a0266d0254ab2a40ab5421
#
_cell.length_a   1.000
_cell.length_b   1.000
_cell.length_c   1.000
_cell.angle_alpha   90.00
_cell.angle_beta   90.00
_cell.angle_gamma   90.00
#
_symmetry.space_group_name_H-M   'P 1'
#
loop_
_entity.id
_entity.type
_entity.pdbx_description
1 polymer ?
#
loop_
_entity_poly.entity_id
_entity_poly.type
_entity_poly.pdbx_seq_one_letter_code
_entity_poly.pdbx_strand_id
1 'polypeptide(L)'
;MRICMVAEGCYPYVVGGVSGWINSMIKAFPEYEFVILAIISNREQSGRFKYTLPDNVVEVREVYLEDAEWGRMKPKKRRLTRKQYNALYGLVMNENTDWDTLFDMFAGHRLSIDELLMXXXXXXXXXXXXXXXMPDTAI
;
A
#
# COMPACT_ATOMS: atom_id res chain seq x y z
N MET A 1 -0.09 -25.43 2.00
CA MET A 1 -0.71 -24.10 2.15
C MET A 1 -0.15 -23.18 1.08
N ARG A 2 -0.98 -22.28 0.53
CA ARG A 2 -0.55 -21.33 -0.50
C ARG A 2 -0.52 -19.93 0.07
N ILE A 3 0.61 -19.23 -0.14
CA ILE A 3 0.87 -17.90 0.42
C ILE A 3 1.02 -16.91 -0.74
N CYS A 4 0.30 -15.80 -0.70
CA CYS A 4 0.46 -14.72 -1.66
C CYS A 4 1.39 -13.65 -1.08
N MET A 5 2.49 -13.37 -1.78
CA MET A 5 3.42 -12.29 -1.47
C MET A 5 3.13 -11.12 -2.39
N VAL A 6 2.77 -9.98 -1.83
CA VAL A 6 2.56 -8.75 -2.61
C VAL A 6 3.89 -8.01 -2.68
N ALA A 7 4.39 -7.77 -3.90
CA ALA A 7 5.69 -7.15 -4.15
C ALA A 7 5.53 -5.97 -5.11
N GLU A 8 5.76 -4.75 -4.61
CA GLU A 8 5.66 -3.53 -5.41
C GLU A 8 7.06 -3.05 -5.78
N GLY A 9 7.32 -2.99 -7.10
CA GLY A 9 8.56 -2.45 -7.65
C GLY A 9 9.84 -3.20 -7.24
N CYS A 10 9.73 -4.46 -6.81
CA CYS A 10 10.87 -5.21 -6.29
C CYS A 10 10.95 -6.63 -6.86
N TYR A 11 10.68 -7.66 -6.07
CA TYR A 11 10.81 -9.06 -6.47
C TYR A 11 9.75 -9.46 -7.50
N PRO A 12 10.10 -10.18 -8.56
CA PRO A 12 11.44 -10.67 -8.93
C PRO A 12 12.20 -9.80 -9.95
N TYR A 13 11.84 -8.55 -10.13
CA TYR A 13 12.34 -7.67 -11.22
C TYR A 13 13.57 -6.87 -10.84
N VAL A 14 13.75 -6.55 -9.56
CA VAL A 14 14.82 -5.66 -9.08
C VAL A 14 15.64 -6.38 -8.02
N VAL A 15 16.96 -6.35 -8.19
CA VAL A 15 17.90 -6.88 -7.19
C VAL A 15 18.04 -5.84 -6.06
N GLY A 16 17.80 -6.26 -4.84
CA GLY A 16 17.90 -5.37 -3.68
C GLY A 16 17.51 -6.06 -2.38
N GLY A 17 17.55 -5.31 -1.29
CA GLY A 17 17.34 -5.84 0.05
C GLY A 17 16.00 -6.53 0.23
N VAL A 18 14.89 -5.86 -0.16
CA VAL A 18 13.54 -6.41 -0.06
C VAL A 18 13.39 -7.65 -0.93
N SER A 19 13.88 -7.59 -2.18
CA SER A 19 13.83 -8.73 -3.11
C SER A 19 14.65 -9.91 -2.57
N GLY A 20 15.84 -9.64 -2.02
CA GLY A 20 16.69 -10.66 -1.41
C GLY A 20 16.00 -11.33 -0.22
N TRP A 21 15.35 -10.52 0.62
CA TRP A 21 14.57 -11.04 1.76
C TRP A 21 13.43 -11.94 1.30
N ILE A 22 12.62 -11.48 0.32
CA ILE A 22 11.51 -12.28 -0.24
C ILE A 22 12.03 -13.62 -0.77
N ASN A 23 13.09 -13.56 -1.58
CA ASN A 23 13.68 -14.77 -2.18
C ASN A 23 14.18 -15.75 -1.11
N SER A 24 14.83 -15.24 -0.06
CA SER A 24 15.32 -16.05 1.05
C SER A 24 14.19 -16.67 1.84
N MET A 25 13.14 -15.89 2.08
CA MET A 25 11.95 -16.36 2.80
C MET A 25 11.26 -17.50 2.04
N ILE A 26 11.07 -17.36 0.74
CA ILE A 26 10.45 -18.41 -0.10
C ILE A 26 11.28 -19.71 -0.02
N LYS A 27 12.60 -19.58 -0.11
CA LYS A 27 13.52 -20.74 -0.05
C LYS A 27 13.53 -21.41 1.34
N ALA A 28 13.29 -20.63 2.40
CA ALA A 28 13.26 -21.14 3.77
C ALA A 28 12.02 -21.99 4.08
N PHE A 29 10.98 -21.86 3.26
CA PHE A 29 9.71 -22.58 3.48
C PHE A 29 9.31 -23.39 2.24
N PRO A 30 10.11 -24.42 1.88
CA PRO A 30 9.84 -25.20 0.65
C PRO A 30 8.55 -25.99 0.69
N GLU A 31 7.98 -26.23 1.88
CA GLU A 31 6.72 -26.95 2.05
C GLU A 31 5.48 -26.10 1.68
N TYR A 32 5.65 -24.79 1.47
CA TYR A 32 4.56 -23.89 1.07
C TYR A 32 4.70 -23.48 -0.38
N GLU A 33 3.57 -23.36 -1.06
CA GLU A 33 3.50 -22.78 -2.41
C GLU A 33 3.36 -21.26 -2.30
N PHE A 34 4.10 -20.54 -3.12
CA PHE A 34 4.04 -19.07 -3.16
C PHE A 34 3.51 -18.59 -4.49
N VAL A 35 2.61 -17.60 -4.41
CA VAL A 35 2.17 -16.78 -5.54
C VAL A 35 2.72 -15.38 -5.32
N ILE A 36 3.38 -14.83 -6.32
CA ILE A 36 3.87 -13.44 -6.25
C ILE A 36 2.86 -12.55 -6.97
N LEU A 37 2.23 -11.63 -6.24
CA LEU A 37 1.44 -10.55 -6.84
C LEU A 37 2.37 -9.36 -7.02
N ALA A 38 2.88 -9.21 -8.24
CA ALA A 38 3.88 -8.20 -8.55
C ALA A 38 3.20 -6.95 -9.11
N ILE A 39 3.37 -5.82 -8.42
CA ILE A 39 2.88 -4.52 -8.88
C ILE A 39 4.07 -3.84 -9.57
N ILE A 40 3.95 -3.63 -10.89
CA ILE A 40 5.02 -3.06 -11.71
C ILE A 40 4.51 -1.87 -12.51
N SER A 41 5.42 -0.99 -12.93
CA SER A 41 5.04 0.28 -13.54
C SER A 41 4.35 0.09 -14.90
N ASN A 42 4.90 -0.76 -15.76
CA ASN A 42 4.42 -0.92 -17.13
C ASN A 42 4.69 -2.33 -17.66
N ARG A 43 4.12 -2.64 -18.83
CA ARG A 43 4.21 -3.95 -19.48
C ARG A 43 5.62 -4.25 -20.03
N GLU A 44 6.44 -3.24 -20.23
CA GLU A 44 7.82 -3.45 -20.72
C GLU A 44 8.65 -4.27 -19.73
N GLN A 45 8.31 -4.24 -18.45
CA GLN A 45 8.98 -5.00 -17.41
C GLN A 45 8.49 -6.44 -17.30
N SER A 46 7.38 -6.78 -17.98
CA SER A 46 6.74 -8.09 -17.87
C SER A 46 7.75 -9.22 -18.16
N GLY A 47 7.82 -10.19 -17.26
CA GLY A 47 8.68 -11.36 -17.40
C GLY A 47 10.17 -11.11 -17.30
N ARG A 48 10.62 -9.88 -17.12
CA ARG A 48 12.08 -9.55 -17.05
C ARG A 48 12.64 -9.80 -15.66
N PHE A 49 12.56 -11.06 -15.22
CA PHE A 49 12.98 -11.45 -13.87
C PHE A 49 14.49 -11.36 -13.71
N LYS A 50 14.93 -10.80 -12.60
CA LYS A 50 16.34 -10.72 -12.18
C LYS A 50 16.72 -11.85 -11.22
N TYR A 51 15.75 -12.66 -10.82
CA TYR A 51 15.94 -13.82 -9.94
C TYR A 51 15.50 -15.07 -10.67
N THR A 52 16.22 -16.17 -10.45
CA THR A 52 15.72 -17.51 -10.76
C THR A 52 14.68 -17.85 -9.69
N LEU A 53 13.45 -18.06 -10.11
CA LEU A 53 12.37 -18.33 -9.17
C LEU A 53 12.56 -19.71 -8.51
N PRO A 54 12.45 -19.79 -7.18
CA PRO A 54 12.43 -21.08 -6.49
C PRO A 54 11.27 -21.97 -6.98
N ASP A 55 11.44 -23.30 -6.91
CA ASP A 55 10.48 -24.28 -7.42
C ASP A 55 9.10 -24.18 -6.76
N ASN A 56 9.05 -23.65 -5.53
CA ASN A 56 7.80 -23.46 -4.80
C ASN A 56 7.09 -22.14 -5.11
N VAL A 57 7.60 -21.35 -6.04
CA VAL A 57 6.85 -20.21 -6.62
C VAL A 57 6.01 -20.78 -7.76
N VAL A 58 4.72 -20.92 -7.55
CA VAL A 58 3.81 -21.56 -8.51
C VAL A 58 3.23 -20.58 -9.52
N GLU A 59 3.23 -19.28 -9.23
CA GLU A 59 2.69 -18.24 -10.12
C GLU A 59 3.30 -16.89 -9.80
N VAL A 60 3.57 -16.10 -10.84
CA VAL A 60 3.81 -14.65 -10.74
C VAL A 60 2.68 -13.96 -11.49
N ARG A 61 1.85 -13.22 -10.78
CA ARG A 61 0.75 -12.45 -11.34
C ARG A 61 1.10 -10.98 -11.34
N GLU A 62 1.09 -10.39 -12.52
CA GLU A 62 1.51 -8.99 -12.72
C GLU A 62 0.32 -8.06 -12.72
N VAL A 63 0.44 -6.94 -12.03
CA VAL A 63 -0.49 -5.81 -12.04
C VAL A 63 0.29 -4.58 -12.50
N TYR A 64 -0.23 -3.93 -13.54
CA TYR A 64 0.47 -2.80 -14.17
C TYR A 64 -0.14 -1.48 -13.71
N LEU A 65 0.71 -0.60 -13.16
CA LEU A 65 0.26 0.72 -12.70
C LEU A 65 -0.24 1.58 -13.87
N GLU A 66 0.30 1.36 -15.07
CA GLU A 66 -0.16 2.07 -16.28
C GLU A 66 -1.63 1.78 -16.63
N ASP A 67 -2.16 0.63 -16.20
CA ASP A 67 -3.56 0.26 -16.47
C ASP A 67 -4.53 1.00 -15.54
N ALA A 68 -4.04 1.65 -14.50
CA ALA A 68 -4.90 2.37 -13.54
C ALA A 68 -5.47 3.63 -14.18
N GLU A 69 -6.78 3.76 -14.14
CA GLU A 69 -7.48 4.92 -14.70
C GLU A 69 -7.46 6.11 -13.71
N TRP A 70 -6.26 6.62 -13.42
CA TRP A 70 -6.04 7.69 -12.44
C TRP A 70 -6.92 8.93 -12.72
N GLY A 71 -7.18 9.23 -13.99
CA GLY A 71 -7.99 10.38 -14.39
C GLY A 71 -9.48 10.26 -14.07
N ARG A 72 -9.96 9.05 -13.80
CA ARG A 72 -11.38 8.81 -13.42
C ARG A 72 -11.63 8.91 -11.94
N MET A 73 -10.59 8.93 -11.13
CA MET A 73 -10.70 9.09 -9.67
C MET A 73 -11.04 10.54 -9.33
N LYS A 74 -12.32 10.87 -9.35
CA LYS A 74 -12.78 12.20 -8.90
C LYS A 74 -13.02 12.11 -7.39
N PRO A 75 -12.35 12.94 -6.59
CA PRO A 75 -12.60 12.96 -5.16
C PRO A 75 -14.05 13.34 -4.89
N LYS A 76 -14.80 12.44 -4.29
CA LYS A 76 -16.15 12.75 -3.80
C LYS A 76 -15.99 13.58 -2.54
N LYS A 77 -16.56 14.78 -2.55
CA LYS A 77 -16.63 15.62 -1.34
C LYS A 77 -17.57 14.95 -0.33
N ARG A 78 -17.05 14.13 0.54
CA ARG A 78 -17.81 13.61 1.67
C ARG A 78 -17.58 14.48 2.89
N ARG A 79 -18.65 14.82 3.58
CA ARG A 79 -18.56 15.48 4.87
C ARG A 79 -18.35 14.43 5.95
N LEU A 80 -17.22 14.49 6.61
CA LEU A 80 -16.92 13.67 7.78
C LEU A 80 -17.59 14.30 9.01
N THR A 81 -18.10 13.46 9.90
CA THR A 81 -18.51 13.94 11.22
C THR A 81 -17.25 14.34 12.01
N ARG A 82 -17.42 15.12 13.06
CA ARG A 82 -16.29 15.55 13.91
C ARG A 82 -15.57 14.32 14.50
N LYS A 83 -16.33 13.29 14.90
CA LYS A 83 -15.74 12.05 15.45
C LYS A 83 -14.87 11.34 14.40
N GLN A 84 -15.38 11.20 13.17
CA GLN A 84 -14.66 10.57 12.06
C GLN A 84 -13.40 11.36 11.70
N TYR A 85 -13.51 12.69 11.67
CA TYR A 85 -12.35 13.56 11.40
C TYR A 85 -11.28 13.39 12.48
N ASN A 86 -11.68 13.37 13.76
CA ASN A 86 -10.73 13.22 14.87
C ASN A 86 -10.06 11.85 14.83
N ALA A 87 -10.77 10.77 14.47
CA ALA A 87 -10.20 9.44 14.33
C ALA A 87 -9.14 9.40 13.22
N LEU A 88 -9.43 10.02 12.06
CA LEU A 88 -8.47 10.13 10.96
C LEU A 88 -7.28 11.02 11.33
N TYR A 89 -7.53 12.11 12.04
CA TYR A 89 -6.48 13.01 12.51
C TYR A 89 -5.53 12.27 13.45
N GLY A 90 -6.07 11.52 14.42
CA GLY A 90 -5.27 10.72 15.34
C GLY A 90 -4.41 9.69 14.61
N LEU A 91 -4.97 9.02 13.58
CA LEU A 91 -4.23 8.06 12.77
C LEU A 91 -3.05 8.74 12.03
N VAL A 92 -3.31 9.88 11.38
CA VAL A 92 -2.30 10.60 10.59
C VAL A 92 -1.21 11.18 11.48
N MET A 93 -1.58 11.70 12.64
CA MET A 93 -0.63 12.34 13.58
C MET A 93 0.05 11.34 14.51
N ASN A 94 -0.27 10.05 14.38
CA ASN A 94 0.25 8.98 15.25
C ASN A 94 -0.04 9.27 16.73
N GLU A 95 -1.25 9.77 16.98
CA GLU A 95 -1.76 10.04 18.32
C GLU A 95 -2.74 8.94 18.74
N ASN A 96 -3.48 9.17 19.82
CA ASN A 96 -4.47 8.23 20.33
C ASN A 96 -5.59 8.04 19.30
N THR A 97 -5.56 6.92 18.59
CA THR A 97 -6.41 6.66 17.42
C THR A 97 -7.68 5.92 17.83
N ASP A 98 -8.84 6.46 17.47
CA ASP A 98 -10.14 5.80 17.64
C ASP A 98 -10.33 4.75 16.52
N TRP A 99 -9.76 3.56 16.74
CA TRP A 99 -9.81 2.45 15.79
C TRP A 99 -11.22 1.98 15.49
N ASP A 100 -12.11 1.97 16.50
CA ASP A 100 -13.50 1.54 16.32
C ASP A 100 -14.21 2.44 15.31
N THR A 101 -14.05 3.74 15.43
CA THR A 101 -14.61 4.70 14.47
C THR A 101 -14.03 4.49 13.07
N LEU A 102 -12.71 4.23 12.96
CA LEU A 102 -12.08 3.97 11.67
C LEU A 102 -12.63 2.70 11.02
N PHE A 103 -12.70 1.60 11.79
CA PHE A 103 -13.22 0.33 11.25
C PHE A 103 -14.69 0.46 10.85
N ASP A 104 -15.51 1.19 11.62
CA ASP A 104 -16.91 1.44 11.27
C ASP A 104 -17.03 2.22 9.95
N MET A 105 -16.13 3.16 9.70
CA MET A 105 -16.12 3.92 8.44
C MET A 105 -15.88 3.01 7.22
N PHE A 106 -15.02 2.01 7.36
CA PHE A 106 -14.69 1.08 6.28
C PHE A 106 -15.67 -0.08 6.18
N ALA A 107 -16.06 -0.68 7.33
CA ALA A 107 -16.95 -1.85 7.37
C ALA A 107 -18.32 -1.57 6.77
N GLY A 108 -18.82 -0.36 6.93
CA GLY A 108 -20.11 0.05 6.38
C GLY A 108 -20.07 0.42 4.89
N HIS A 109 -18.95 0.23 4.21
CA HIS A 109 -18.72 0.67 2.83
C HIS A 109 -19.06 2.16 2.61
N ARG A 110 -18.99 2.93 3.68
CA ARG A 110 -19.30 4.36 3.65
C ARG A 110 -18.11 5.19 3.18
N LEU A 111 -16.91 4.60 3.24
CA LEU A 111 -15.69 5.23 2.81
C LEU A 111 -14.77 4.14 2.23
N SER A 112 -14.30 4.34 1.01
CA SER A 112 -13.29 3.46 0.42
C SER A 112 -11.89 3.98 0.77
N ILE A 113 -10.88 3.12 0.59
CA ILE A 113 -9.47 3.52 0.76
C ILE A 113 -9.12 4.67 -0.21
N ASP A 114 -9.61 4.59 -1.45
CA ASP A 114 -9.38 5.62 -2.45
C ASP A 114 -9.98 6.97 -2.00
N GLU A 115 -11.22 6.94 -1.50
CA GLU A 115 -11.87 8.15 -0.99
C GLU A 115 -11.11 8.74 0.20
N LEU A 116 -10.58 7.88 1.06
CA LEU A 116 -9.77 8.31 2.20
C LEU A 116 -8.48 9.01 1.74
N LEU A 117 -7.75 8.36 0.86
CA LEU A 117 -6.46 8.87 0.40
C LEU A 117 -6.63 10.15 -0.45
N MET A 118 -7.74 10.23 -1.18
CA MET A 118 -8.09 11.39 -2.00
C MET A 118 -8.87 12.45 -1.22
N UNK A 119 -9.24 12.13 -0.14
CA UNK A 119 -9.98 13.07 0.59
C UNK A 119 -9.18 14.27 0.96
N UNK A 120 -9.72 15.41 0.98
CA UNK A 120 -9.08 16.60 1.38
C UNK A 120 -8.63 16.56 2.79
N UNK A 121 -9.31 15.87 3.47
CA UNK A 121 -9.01 15.63 4.79
C UNK A 121 -7.72 14.90 4.99
N UNK A 122 -7.44 14.12 4.18
CA UNK A 122 -6.28 13.39 4.24
C UNK A 122 -5.10 14.20 3.75
N UNK A 123 -5.45 14.94 2.95
CA UNK A 123 -4.47 15.84 2.47
C UNK A 123 -4.20 16.95 3.44
N UNK A 124 -5.11 17.30 4.02
CA UNK A 124 -5.00 18.26 5.05
C UNK A 124 -4.33 17.71 6.29
N UNK A 125 -4.60 16.67 6.46
CA UNK A 125 -3.99 16.00 7.54
C UNK A 125 -2.56 15.61 7.23
N UNK A 126 -2.39 15.37 6.19
CA UNK A 126 -1.09 15.06 5.77
C UNK A 126 -0.22 16.29 5.63
N UNK A 127 -0.85 17.18 5.38
CA UNK A 127 -0.21 18.44 5.40
C UNK A 127 0.07 18.93 6.79
N UNK A 128 -0.72 18.68 7.53
CA UNK A 128 -0.51 18.98 8.90
C UNK A 128 0.55 18.08 9.51
N UNK A 129 0.58 17.10 9.08
CA UNK A 129 1.58 16.21 9.53
C UNK A 129 2.95 16.56 9.01
N UNK A 130 2.86 16.99 8.03
CA UNK A 130 4.07 17.43 7.46
C UNK A 130 4.56 18.71 8.05
N UNK A 131 3.78 19.29 8.42
CA UNK A 131 4.11 20.49 9.12
C UNK A 131 4.48 20.27 10.57
N UNK A 132 4.05 19.49 10.97
CA UNK A 132 4.37 19.14 12.29
C UNK A 132 5.61 18.28 12.42
N UNK A 133 5.86 17.88 11.49
CA UNK A 133 7.00 17.04 11.46
C UNK A 133 8.24 17.84 11.09
N MET A 134 8.16 18.96 10.71
CA MET A 134 9.34 19.81 10.56
C MET A 134 9.75 20.32 11.95
N PRO A 135 10.84 19.83 12.49
CA PRO A 135 11.40 20.47 13.67
C PRO A 135 11.86 21.89 13.30
N ASP A 136 11.61 22.82 14.20
CA ASP A 136 12.14 24.17 14.12
C ASP A 136 13.68 24.08 14.09
N THR A 137 14.23 23.80 12.96
CA THR A 137 15.62 24.10 12.70
C THR A 137 15.70 25.48 12.09
N ALA A 138 15.28 26.46 12.92
CA ALA A 138 15.73 27.81 12.75
C ALA A 138 17.04 27.92 13.53
N ILE A 139 18.12 27.98 12.84
CA ILE A 139 19.28 28.91 12.96
C ILE A 139 20.38 28.44 12.09
#